data_9665d668227396a912e15aa45f307602
#
_entry.id   9665d668227396a912e15aa45f307602
#
_cell.length_a   1.000
_cell.length_b   1.000
_cell.length_c   1.000
_cell.angle_alpha   90.00
_cell.angle_beta   90.00
_cell.angle_gamma   90.00
#
_symmetry.space_group_name_H-M   'P 1'
#
loop_
_entity.id
_entity.type
_entity.pdbx_description
1 polymer ?
#
loop_
_entity_poly.entity_id
_entity_poly.type
_entity_poly.pdbx_seq_one_letter_code
_entity_poly.pdbx_strand_id
1 'polypeptide(L)'
;SESNNIAADLPTVLKEMLVLADEAHSPAVEGTFSDTTLHEKDRRAKYGSTRPAPALGKVTQFDQTGLIPQKECKIAAVSSESSAGSRLAKFTLDGNSRTHWHTEYLPEIQKHPHNVVIDLGRNREVTGFRYLSRQDGGFNGGIAKYEIYVSSDGNEFGKPVAIGEFARKRGNQQIVFPSQQARYVKLVVLTEVNGGPWASAA
;
A
#
# COMPACT_ATOMS: atom_id res chain seq x y z
N SER A 1 28.86 32.01 -2.33
CA SER A 1 28.10 31.57 -1.16
C SER A 1 26.75 32.28 -1.15
N GLU A 2 25.66 31.53 -1.21
CA GLU A 2 24.29 32.04 -1.24
C GLU A 2 23.77 32.41 0.17
N SER A 3 24.62 33.03 0.99
CA SER A 3 24.30 33.30 2.39
C SER A 3 23.52 34.60 2.64
N ASN A 4 23.30 35.44 1.62
CA ASN A 4 22.52 36.66 1.75
C ASN A 4 21.27 36.62 0.86
N ASN A 5 20.10 36.63 1.51
CA ASN A 5 18.82 36.80 0.81
C ASN A 5 18.65 38.32 0.50
N ILE A 6 18.87 38.69 -0.76
CA ILE A 6 18.74 40.07 -1.24
C ILE A 6 17.34 40.39 -1.80
N ALA A 7 16.38 39.47 -1.66
CA ALA A 7 15.04 39.66 -2.22
C ALA A 7 14.33 40.90 -1.65
N ALA A 8 14.57 41.24 -0.39
CA ALA A 8 14.03 42.45 0.24
C ALA A 8 14.64 43.75 -0.32
N ASP A 9 15.89 43.69 -0.80
CA ASP A 9 16.60 44.85 -1.32
C ASP A 9 16.29 45.14 -2.79
N LEU A 10 15.70 44.13 -3.49
CA LEU A 10 15.41 44.20 -4.92
C LEU A 10 13.94 43.81 -5.22
N PRO A 11 12.94 44.50 -4.65
CA PRO A 11 11.54 44.07 -4.74
C PRO A 11 10.98 44.08 -6.19
N THR A 12 11.48 44.98 -7.05
CA THR A 12 11.06 45.05 -8.46
C THR A 12 11.56 43.82 -9.22
N VAL A 13 12.83 43.45 -9.05
CA VAL A 13 13.43 42.26 -9.68
C VAL A 13 12.75 40.97 -9.17
N LEU A 14 12.48 40.90 -7.87
CA LEU A 14 11.75 39.76 -7.30
C LEU A 14 10.37 39.61 -7.94
N LYS A 15 9.64 40.74 -8.13
CA LYS A 15 8.31 40.71 -8.76
C LYS A 15 8.38 40.24 -10.21
N GLU A 16 9.36 40.72 -10.99
CA GLU A 16 9.56 40.26 -12.38
C GLU A 16 9.93 38.79 -12.45
N MET A 17 10.82 38.31 -11.57
CA MET A 17 11.18 36.90 -11.48
C MET A 17 9.98 35.99 -11.11
N LEU A 18 9.11 36.46 -10.22
CA LEU A 18 7.92 35.71 -9.85
C LEU A 18 6.93 35.61 -11.01
N VAL A 19 6.79 36.68 -11.81
CA VAL A 19 5.95 36.63 -13.02
C VAL A 19 6.51 35.63 -14.03
N LEU A 20 7.82 35.70 -14.31
CA LEU A 20 8.47 34.77 -15.24
C LEU A 20 8.39 33.32 -14.76
N ALA A 21 8.53 33.10 -13.45
CA ALA A 21 8.39 31.75 -12.87
C ALA A 21 6.98 31.22 -13.00
N ASP A 22 5.96 32.07 -12.86
CA ASP A 22 4.55 31.68 -12.99
C ASP A 22 4.17 31.41 -14.47
N GLU A 23 4.70 32.21 -15.40
CA GLU A 23 4.57 32.01 -16.85
C GLU A 23 5.29 30.73 -17.35
N ALA A 24 6.44 30.43 -16.79
CA ALA A 24 7.20 29.21 -17.12
C ALA A 24 6.70 27.96 -16.42
N HIS A 25 5.79 28.10 -15.46
CA HIS A 25 5.28 26.98 -14.68
C HIS A 25 4.42 26.04 -15.53
N SER A 26 4.82 24.78 -15.60
CA SER A 26 4.01 23.71 -16.20
C SER A 26 3.34 22.92 -15.11
N PRO A 27 1.99 22.91 -15.07
CA PRO A 27 1.24 22.17 -14.06
C PRO A 27 1.60 20.69 -14.04
N ALA A 28 1.75 20.12 -12.85
CA ALA A 28 2.05 18.70 -12.68
C ALA A 28 0.88 17.83 -13.21
N VAL A 29 1.25 16.73 -13.85
CA VAL A 29 0.28 15.68 -14.22
C VAL A 29 -0.13 14.91 -12.97
N GLU A 30 -1.44 14.77 -12.75
CA GLU A 30 -1.98 14.11 -11.56
C GLU A 30 -1.42 12.68 -11.42
N GLY A 31 -0.88 12.37 -10.23
CA GLY A 31 -0.32 11.04 -9.90
C GLY A 31 1.16 10.84 -10.20
N THR A 32 1.85 11.80 -10.83
CA THR A 32 3.29 11.69 -11.17
C THR A 32 4.20 12.51 -10.26
N PHE A 33 3.64 13.22 -9.30
CA PHE A 33 4.34 14.28 -8.58
C PHE A 33 4.67 13.93 -7.12
N SER A 34 5.87 14.30 -6.66
CA SER A 34 6.33 14.01 -5.30
C SER A 34 6.17 15.18 -4.31
N ASP A 35 6.06 16.42 -4.80
CA ASP A 35 5.84 17.60 -3.94
C ASP A 35 4.34 17.89 -3.80
N THR A 36 3.80 17.55 -2.64
CA THR A 36 2.37 17.70 -2.35
C THR A 36 1.91 19.15 -2.30
N THR A 37 2.80 20.12 -2.02
CA THR A 37 2.46 21.54 -1.91
C THR A 37 2.26 22.16 -3.30
N LEU A 38 3.16 21.89 -4.21
CA LEU A 38 3.05 22.33 -5.59
C LEU A 38 1.89 21.63 -6.31
N HIS A 39 1.74 20.32 -6.12
CA HIS A 39 0.61 19.58 -6.66
C HIS A 39 -0.73 20.14 -6.19
N GLU A 40 -0.85 20.54 -4.94
CA GLU A 40 -2.08 21.16 -4.42
C GLU A 40 -2.34 22.55 -5.03
N LYS A 41 -1.29 23.36 -5.27
CA LYS A 41 -1.39 24.64 -5.97
C LYS A 41 -1.94 24.45 -7.40
N ASP A 42 -1.36 23.52 -8.14
CA ASP A 42 -1.78 23.21 -9.52
C ASP A 42 -3.20 22.66 -9.57
N ARG A 43 -3.54 21.80 -8.63
CA ARG A 43 -4.88 21.25 -8.50
C ARG A 43 -5.92 22.33 -8.23
N ARG A 44 -5.61 23.29 -7.37
CA ARG A 44 -6.50 24.45 -7.10
C ARG A 44 -6.66 25.35 -8.31
N ALA A 45 -5.59 25.59 -9.05
CA ALA A 45 -5.63 26.37 -10.28
C ALA A 45 -6.50 25.69 -11.35
N LYS A 46 -6.36 24.36 -11.50
CA LYS A 46 -7.08 23.58 -12.52
C LYS A 46 -8.55 23.32 -12.21
N TYR A 47 -8.89 23.08 -10.95
CA TYR A 47 -10.23 22.63 -10.53
C TYR A 47 -10.96 23.61 -9.61
N GLY A 48 -10.39 24.80 -9.34
CA GLY A 48 -10.93 25.76 -8.38
C GLY A 48 -10.65 25.40 -6.91
N SER A 49 -11.02 26.30 -6.01
CA SER A 49 -10.55 26.31 -4.63
C SER A 49 -11.03 25.18 -3.73
N THR A 50 -11.93 24.32 -4.18
CA THR A 50 -12.45 23.27 -3.34
C THR A 50 -12.94 22.06 -4.14
N ARG A 51 -12.01 21.24 -4.63
CA ARG A 51 -12.36 19.84 -4.56
C ARG A 51 -12.12 19.46 -3.09
N PRO A 52 -13.17 19.11 -2.30
CA PRO A 52 -12.90 18.48 -1.02
C PRO A 52 -11.96 17.33 -1.31
N ALA A 53 -10.87 17.22 -0.55
CA ALA A 53 -10.06 16.01 -0.55
C ALA A 53 -11.06 14.85 -0.60
N PRO A 54 -10.96 13.90 -1.55
CA PRO A 54 -11.92 12.83 -1.67
C PRO A 54 -12.12 12.33 -0.27
N ALA A 55 -13.35 12.47 0.26
CA ALA A 55 -13.64 12.14 1.63
C ALA A 55 -13.02 10.78 1.80
N LEU A 56 -12.00 10.67 2.65
CA LEU A 56 -11.40 9.38 2.99
C LEU A 56 -12.60 8.54 3.33
N GLY A 57 -13.04 7.71 2.37
CA GLY A 57 -14.30 7.02 2.47
C GLY A 57 -14.30 6.42 3.84
N LYS A 58 -15.38 6.59 4.63
CA LYS A 58 -15.45 6.15 6.03
C LYS A 58 -14.64 4.89 6.10
N VAL A 59 -13.57 4.89 6.91
CA VAL A 59 -12.73 3.71 7.11
C VAL A 59 -13.71 2.62 7.48
N THR A 60 -14.11 1.82 6.49
CA THR A 60 -15.02 0.71 6.70
C THR A 60 -14.31 -0.17 7.69
N GLN A 61 -14.91 -0.34 8.87
CA GLN A 61 -14.38 -1.31 9.82
C GLN A 61 -14.18 -2.61 9.04
N PHE A 62 -12.98 -3.13 9.11
CA PHE A 62 -12.67 -4.41 8.48
C PHE A 62 -13.59 -5.45 9.11
N ASP A 63 -14.50 -6.03 8.31
CA ASP A 63 -15.39 -7.08 8.78
C ASP A 63 -14.56 -8.32 9.16
N GLN A 64 -14.50 -8.61 10.45
CA GLN A 64 -13.74 -9.73 11.00
C GLN A 64 -14.59 -10.98 11.17
N THR A 65 -15.86 -10.95 10.77
CA THR A 65 -16.77 -12.10 10.91
C THR A 65 -16.21 -13.31 10.14
N GLY A 66 -16.07 -14.42 10.85
CA GLY A 66 -15.56 -15.68 10.29
C GLY A 66 -14.04 -15.72 10.10
N LEU A 67 -13.30 -14.69 10.50
CA LEU A 67 -11.84 -14.74 10.50
C LEU A 67 -11.32 -15.49 11.74
N ILE A 68 -10.18 -16.15 11.57
CA ILE A 68 -9.36 -16.58 12.70
C ILE A 68 -8.93 -15.31 13.45
N PRO A 69 -9.08 -15.23 14.80
CA PRO A 69 -8.75 -14.03 15.54
C PRO A 69 -7.31 -13.59 15.28
N GLN A 70 -7.12 -12.40 14.73
CA GLN A 70 -5.81 -11.89 14.34
C GLN A 70 -4.79 -11.86 15.49
N LYS A 71 -5.28 -11.63 16.73
CA LYS A 71 -4.44 -11.68 17.95
C LYS A 71 -3.79 -13.05 18.23
N GLU A 72 -4.31 -14.11 17.64
CA GLU A 72 -3.76 -15.46 17.74
C GLU A 72 -2.77 -15.77 16.60
N CYS A 73 -2.68 -14.86 15.62
CA CYS A 73 -1.82 -14.98 14.45
C CYS A 73 -0.57 -14.13 14.61
N LYS A 74 0.50 -14.50 13.90
CA LYS A 74 1.72 -13.69 13.81
C LYS A 74 2.35 -13.85 12.43
N ILE A 75 3.17 -12.87 12.03
CA ILE A 75 3.98 -12.99 10.82
C ILE A 75 5.13 -13.98 11.13
N ALA A 76 5.18 -15.07 10.38
CA ALA A 76 6.25 -16.06 10.46
C ALA A 76 7.42 -15.70 9.53
N ALA A 77 7.11 -15.16 8.33
CA ALA A 77 8.11 -14.70 7.39
C ALA A 77 7.52 -13.64 6.45
N VAL A 78 8.37 -12.79 5.92
CA VAL A 78 8.05 -11.80 4.90
C VAL A 78 9.26 -11.63 3.97
N SER A 79 9.01 -11.51 2.66
CA SER A 79 10.09 -11.30 1.70
C SER A 79 10.73 -9.92 1.81
N SER A 80 9.93 -8.91 2.13
CA SER A 80 10.35 -7.51 2.21
C SER A 80 9.33 -6.69 2.98
N GLU A 81 9.80 -5.75 3.80
CA GLU A 81 8.95 -4.77 4.49
C GLU A 81 9.69 -3.45 4.66
N SER A 82 8.98 -2.33 4.58
CA SER A 82 9.57 -1.00 4.68
C SER A 82 9.69 -0.54 6.12
N SER A 83 10.90 -0.57 6.65
CA SER A 83 11.22 -0.07 7.99
C SER A 83 11.20 1.46 8.06
N ALA A 84 11.66 2.16 7.01
CA ALA A 84 11.74 3.61 6.95
C ALA A 84 10.36 4.30 7.07
N GLY A 85 9.28 3.67 6.58
CA GLY A 85 7.93 4.19 6.65
C GLY A 85 7.08 3.57 7.77
N SER A 86 7.64 2.76 8.66
CA SER A 86 6.89 1.95 9.64
C SER A 86 5.77 1.14 8.97
N ARG A 87 6.07 0.48 7.83
CA ARG A 87 5.09 -0.28 7.04
C ARG A 87 5.39 -1.77 7.10
N LEU A 88 5.40 -2.29 8.32
CA LEU A 88 5.82 -3.64 8.65
C LEU A 88 4.70 -4.66 8.39
N ALA A 89 5.07 -5.89 8.06
CA ALA A 89 4.12 -6.96 7.77
C ALA A 89 3.16 -7.26 8.94
N LYS A 90 3.58 -7.06 10.17
CA LYS A 90 2.73 -7.21 11.36
C LYS A 90 1.47 -6.35 11.34
N PHE A 91 1.46 -5.24 10.60
CA PHE A 91 0.28 -4.37 10.50
C PHE A 91 -0.87 -4.98 9.70
N THR A 92 -0.64 -6.05 8.96
CA THR A 92 -1.72 -6.82 8.31
C THR A 92 -2.56 -7.63 9.30
N LEU A 93 -2.12 -7.71 10.57
CA LEU A 93 -2.75 -8.50 11.63
C LEU A 93 -3.17 -7.65 12.85
N ASP A 94 -3.04 -6.33 12.80
CA ASP A 94 -3.33 -5.46 13.94
C ASP A 94 -4.80 -5.02 14.04
N GLY A 95 -5.61 -5.36 13.04
CA GLY A 95 -7.02 -5.00 12.96
C GLY A 95 -7.28 -3.52 12.68
N ASN A 96 -6.25 -2.75 12.33
CA ASN A 96 -6.33 -1.32 12.06
C ASN A 96 -6.14 -1.03 10.58
N SER A 97 -7.21 -0.77 9.85
CA SER A 97 -7.17 -0.46 8.41
C SER A 97 -6.38 0.80 8.02
N ARG A 98 -5.93 1.61 8.99
CA ARG A 98 -5.08 2.78 8.74
C ARG A 98 -3.60 2.46 8.66
N THR A 99 -3.20 1.35 9.22
CA THR A 99 -1.86 0.78 9.11
C THR A 99 -1.82 -0.19 7.95
N HIS A 100 -0.66 -0.44 7.39
CA HIS A 100 -0.52 -1.42 6.32
C HIS A 100 0.93 -1.88 6.19
N TRP A 101 1.10 -3.07 5.71
CA TRP A 101 2.36 -3.56 5.17
C TRP A 101 2.63 -2.94 3.80
N HIS A 102 3.88 -2.63 3.53
CA HIS A 102 4.38 -2.29 2.21
C HIS A 102 5.80 -2.85 2.06
N THR A 103 6.10 -3.44 0.93
CA THR A 103 7.46 -3.89 0.61
C THR A 103 8.44 -2.73 0.62
N GLU A 104 9.73 -3.01 0.82
CA GLU A 104 10.79 -1.99 0.86
C GLU A 104 10.87 -1.23 -0.48
N TYR A 105 11.08 0.07 -0.40
CA TYR A 105 11.22 0.95 -1.55
C TYR A 105 12.44 1.88 -1.45
N LEU A 106 13.14 1.88 -0.29
CA LEU A 106 14.39 2.58 -0.04
C LEU A 106 15.27 1.73 0.90
N PRO A 107 16.58 1.60 0.67
CA PRO A 107 17.34 2.16 -0.46
C PRO A 107 17.15 1.41 -1.77
N GLU A 108 16.65 0.18 -1.73
CA GLU A 108 16.51 -0.68 -2.91
C GLU A 108 15.08 -1.19 -3.08
N ILE A 109 14.64 -1.22 -4.33
CA ILE A 109 13.33 -1.77 -4.70
C ILE A 109 13.51 -3.23 -5.07
N GLN A 110 12.85 -4.11 -4.33
CA GLN A 110 12.77 -5.53 -4.69
C GLN A 110 11.63 -5.74 -5.68
N LYS A 111 11.84 -6.67 -6.61
CA LYS A 111 10.84 -7.04 -7.61
C LYS A 111 10.01 -8.24 -7.14
N HIS A 112 8.85 -8.42 -7.78
CA HIS A 112 8.06 -9.64 -7.61
C HIS A 112 8.85 -10.91 -7.93
N PRO A 113 8.50 -12.06 -7.28
CA PRO A 113 7.38 -12.23 -6.36
C PRO A 113 7.69 -11.76 -4.93
N HIS A 114 6.68 -11.18 -4.27
CA HIS A 114 6.74 -10.92 -2.83
C HIS A 114 5.92 -11.95 -2.08
N ASN A 115 6.21 -12.14 -0.80
CA ASN A 115 5.39 -13.04 0.01
C ASN A 115 5.31 -12.59 1.47
N VAL A 116 4.24 -13.04 2.11
CA VAL A 116 4.06 -12.98 3.56
C VAL A 116 3.54 -14.33 4.03
N VAL A 117 4.09 -14.84 5.13
CA VAL A 117 3.69 -16.08 5.78
C VAL A 117 3.09 -15.75 7.13
N ILE A 118 1.86 -16.19 7.36
CA ILE A 118 1.11 -16.02 8.60
C ILE A 118 1.10 -17.35 9.34
N ASP A 119 1.55 -17.36 10.59
CA ASP A 119 1.38 -18.47 11.54
C ASP A 119 0.07 -18.26 12.30
N LEU A 120 -0.87 -19.19 12.18
CA LEU A 120 -2.17 -19.18 12.83
C LEU A 120 -2.12 -19.63 14.30
N GLY A 121 -0.91 -19.84 14.85
CA GLY A 121 -0.65 -20.27 16.22
C GLY A 121 -0.82 -21.78 16.45
N ARG A 122 -1.66 -22.46 15.70
CA ARG A 122 -1.92 -23.91 15.74
C ARG A 122 -2.54 -24.37 14.43
N ASN A 123 -2.62 -25.68 14.23
CA ASN A 123 -3.40 -26.23 13.12
C ASN A 123 -4.86 -25.85 13.26
N ARG A 124 -5.43 -25.39 12.15
CA ARG A 124 -6.82 -24.94 12.02
C ARG A 124 -7.39 -25.39 10.68
N GLU A 125 -8.67 -25.48 10.62
CA GLU A 125 -9.39 -25.56 9.36
C GLU A 125 -9.42 -24.18 8.71
N VAL A 126 -8.90 -24.07 7.48
CA VAL A 126 -8.82 -22.85 6.70
C VAL A 126 -9.57 -23.05 5.39
N THR A 127 -10.55 -22.19 5.12
CA THR A 127 -11.45 -22.29 3.96
C THR A 127 -11.35 -21.08 3.04
N GLY A 128 -10.48 -20.11 3.35
CA GLY A 128 -10.35 -18.90 2.56
C GLY A 128 -9.32 -17.92 3.10
N PHE A 129 -9.20 -16.81 2.40
CA PHE A 129 -8.31 -15.71 2.72
C PHE A 129 -9.02 -14.38 2.41
N ARG A 130 -8.84 -13.38 3.25
CA ARG A 130 -9.30 -12.02 2.98
C ARG A 130 -8.14 -11.07 2.79
N TYR A 131 -8.23 -10.26 1.76
CA TYR A 131 -7.30 -9.20 1.45
C TYR A 131 -7.98 -7.85 1.55
N LEU A 132 -7.34 -6.92 2.22
CA LEU A 132 -7.69 -5.50 2.22
C LEU A 132 -6.50 -4.72 1.64
N SER A 133 -6.72 -3.97 0.57
CA SER A 133 -5.70 -3.06 0.05
C SER A 133 -5.46 -1.92 1.04
N ARG A 134 -4.30 -1.24 0.94
CA ARG A 134 -4.01 -0.05 1.75
C ARG A 134 -5.12 1.01 1.65
N GLN A 135 -5.40 1.73 2.73
CA GLN A 135 -6.52 2.67 2.86
C GLN A 135 -6.11 4.14 2.90
N ASP A 136 -4.81 4.46 2.82
CA ASP A 136 -4.24 5.80 2.99
C ASP A 136 -4.29 6.70 1.74
N GLY A 137 -5.10 6.36 0.75
CA GLY A 137 -5.28 7.15 -0.47
C GLY A 137 -4.56 6.61 -1.70
N GLY A 138 -3.39 5.97 -1.56
CA GLY A 138 -2.64 5.34 -2.64
C GLY A 138 -3.11 3.92 -2.98
N PHE A 139 -2.70 3.43 -4.15
CA PHE A 139 -2.84 2.04 -4.56
C PHE A 139 -1.49 1.36 -4.83
N ASN A 140 -0.37 2.07 -4.57
CA ASN A 140 0.96 1.49 -4.75
C ASN A 140 1.10 0.23 -3.89
N GLY A 141 1.47 -0.86 -4.53
CA GLY A 141 1.55 -2.17 -3.92
C GLY A 141 0.21 -2.90 -3.84
N GLY A 142 -0.89 -2.33 -4.37
CA GLY A 142 -2.16 -3.05 -4.47
C GLY A 142 -1.96 -4.36 -5.23
N ILE A 143 -2.30 -5.49 -4.59
CA ILE A 143 -2.03 -6.82 -5.12
C ILE A 143 -2.98 -7.10 -6.28
N ALA A 144 -2.44 -7.53 -7.43
CA ALA A 144 -3.21 -8.05 -8.54
C ALA A 144 -3.13 -9.59 -8.53
N LYS A 145 -2.21 -10.20 -9.26
CA LYS A 145 -2.09 -11.66 -9.32
C LYS A 145 -1.45 -12.21 -8.07
N TYR A 146 -2.05 -13.27 -7.56
CA TYR A 146 -1.62 -13.92 -6.33
C TYR A 146 -1.71 -15.44 -6.39
N GLU A 147 -1.00 -16.07 -5.47
CA GLU A 147 -1.14 -17.47 -5.10
C GLU A 147 -1.25 -17.59 -3.58
N ILE A 148 -2.13 -18.49 -3.11
CA ILE A 148 -2.26 -18.84 -1.69
C ILE A 148 -1.78 -20.27 -1.49
N TYR A 149 -0.94 -20.43 -0.50
CA TYR A 149 -0.43 -21.72 -0.06
C TYR A 149 -0.74 -21.95 1.41
N VAL A 150 -0.82 -23.19 1.80
CA VAL A 150 -1.00 -23.59 3.20
C VAL A 150 0.01 -24.66 3.58
N SER A 151 0.36 -24.71 4.87
CA SER A 151 1.31 -25.68 5.42
C SER A 151 0.97 -26.00 6.87
N SER A 152 1.28 -27.20 7.32
CA SER A 152 1.19 -27.59 8.73
C SER A 152 2.45 -27.27 9.52
N ASP A 153 3.62 -27.22 8.87
CA ASP A 153 4.95 -27.06 9.49
C ASP A 153 5.66 -25.75 9.16
N GLY A 154 5.17 -25.01 8.14
CA GLY A 154 5.75 -23.74 7.70
C GLY A 154 6.95 -23.86 6.76
N ASN A 155 7.38 -25.07 6.42
CA ASN A 155 8.49 -25.35 5.53
C ASN A 155 8.00 -25.87 4.17
N GLU A 156 7.15 -26.88 4.20
CA GLU A 156 6.60 -27.52 3.01
C GLU A 156 5.22 -26.90 2.68
N PHE A 157 5.10 -26.18 1.57
CA PHE A 157 3.86 -25.52 1.17
C PHE A 157 3.13 -26.22 -0.01
N GLY A 158 3.77 -27.15 -0.68
CA GLY A 158 3.18 -27.92 -1.77
C GLY A 158 2.67 -27.06 -2.95
N LYS A 159 1.49 -27.43 -3.46
CA LYS A 159 0.83 -26.66 -4.53
C LYS A 159 -0.05 -25.56 -3.95
N PRO A 160 -0.28 -24.44 -4.69
CA PRO A 160 -1.19 -23.40 -4.25
C PRO A 160 -2.63 -23.95 -4.11
N VAL A 161 -3.29 -23.57 -3.02
CA VAL A 161 -4.72 -23.89 -2.77
C VAL A 161 -5.66 -22.91 -3.48
N ALA A 162 -5.15 -21.74 -3.84
CA ALA A 162 -5.86 -20.77 -4.68
C ALA A 162 -4.86 -19.97 -5.53
N ILE A 163 -5.27 -19.66 -6.76
CA ILE A 163 -4.58 -18.75 -7.69
C ILE A 163 -5.65 -17.81 -8.24
N GLY A 164 -5.32 -16.53 -8.37
CA GLY A 164 -6.28 -15.57 -8.89
C GLY A 164 -5.73 -14.18 -9.07
N GLU A 165 -6.67 -13.26 -9.25
CA GLU A 165 -6.36 -11.83 -9.40
C GLU A 165 -7.36 -11.00 -8.61
N PHE A 166 -6.86 -10.08 -7.78
CA PHE A 166 -7.67 -9.12 -7.06
C PHE A 166 -8.05 -7.93 -7.96
N ALA A 167 -9.26 -7.47 -7.80
CA ALA A 167 -9.71 -6.25 -8.47
C ALA A 167 -9.04 -5.01 -7.84
N ARG A 168 -8.84 -3.96 -8.64
CA ARG A 168 -8.37 -2.66 -8.17
C ARG A 168 -9.49 -1.93 -7.41
N LYS A 169 -9.72 -2.32 -6.16
CA LYS A 169 -10.74 -1.72 -5.27
C LYS A 169 -10.26 -1.66 -3.82
N ARG A 170 -10.84 -0.73 -3.04
CA ARG A 170 -10.48 -0.51 -1.63
C ARG A 170 -11.19 -1.43 -0.64
N GLY A 171 -12.28 -2.04 -1.00
CA GLY A 171 -13.03 -2.93 -0.10
C GLY A 171 -12.36 -4.29 0.06
N ASN A 172 -12.83 -5.04 1.05
CA ASN A 172 -12.44 -6.43 1.28
C ASN A 172 -12.60 -7.28 0.03
N GLN A 173 -11.64 -8.12 -0.23
CA GLN A 173 -11.67 -9.13 -1.28
C GLN A 173 -11.46 -10.48 -0.65
N GLN A 174 -12.41 -11.36 -0.85
CA GLN A 174 -12.41 -12.70 -0.25
C GLN A 174 -12.09 -13.75 -1.32
N ILE A 175 -11.20 -14.64 -0.95
CA ILE A 175 -10.90 -15.87 -1.68
C ILE A 175 -11.49 -17.02 -0.87
N VAL A 176 -12.12 -17.95 -1.54
CA VAL A 176 -12.63 -19.19 -0.94
C VAL A 176 -11.98 -20.36 -1.65
N PHE A 177 -11.55 -21.36 -0.89
CA PHE A 177 -10.99 -22.61 -1.41
C PHE A 177 -11.46 -23.81 -0.56
N PRO A 178 -11.34 -25.04 -1.07
CA PRO A 178 -11.68 -26.23 -0.30
C PRO A 178 -10.96 -26.26 1.04
N SER A 179 -11.66 -26.71 2.09
CA SER A 179 -11.12 -26.76 3.45
C SER A 179 -9.76 -27.48 3.51
N GLN A 180 -8.81 -26.85 4.20
CA GLN A 180 -7.46 -27.33 4.43
C GLN A 180 -7.14 -27.31 5.91
N GLN A 181 -6.47 -28.32 6.43
CA GLN A 181 -5.88 -28.30 7.77
C GLN A 181 -4.49 -27.69 7.67
N ALA A 182 -4.30 -26.53 8.29
CA ALA A 182 -3.05 -25.79 8.21
C ALA A 182 -2.76 -24.98 9.46
N ARG A 183 -1.49 -24.76 9.74
CA ARG A 183 -1.01 -23.79 10.71
C ARG A 183 -0.45 -22.54 10.04
N TYR A 184 0.09 -22.66 8.84
CA TYR A 184 0.70 -21.55 8.11
C TYR A 184 -0.06 -21.29 6.82
N VAL A 185 -0.25 -19.99 6.54
CA VAL A 185 -0.82 -19.52 5.28
C VAL A 185 0.20 -18.58 4.64
N LYS A 186 0.55 -18.84 3.38
CA LYS A 186 1.47 -18.00 2.61
C LYS A 186 0.73 -17.36 1.45
N LEU A 187 0.74 -16.03 1.41
CA LEU A 187 0.35 -15.24 0.25
C LEU A 187 1.61 -14.96 -0.58
N VAL A 188 1.57 -15.31 -1.84
CA VAL A 188 2.58 -14.91 -2.84
C VAL A 188 1.95 -13.88 -3.77
N VAL A 189 2.60 -12.74 -3.93
CA VAL A 189 2.19 -11.63 -4.79
C VAL A 189 3.03 -11.68 -6.06
N LEU A 190 2.37 -11.91 -7.18
CA LEU A 190 3.02 -12.05 -8.48
C LEU A 190 3.05 -10.74 -9.27
N THR A 191 2.01 -9.91 -9.13
CA THR A 191 1.93 -8.60 -9.80
C THR A 191 1.14 -7.59 -8.97
N GLU A 192 1.34 -6.33 -9.26
CA GLU A 192 0.68 -5.17 -8.66
C GLU A 192 -0.32 -4.55 -9.65
N VAL A 193 -1.40 -3.95 -9.14
CA VAL A 193 -2.55 -3.45 -9.95
C VAL A 193 -2.21 -2.30 -10.91
N ASN A 194 -1.12 -1.58 -10.69
CA ASN A 194 -0.63 -0.51 -11.58
C ASN A 194 0.65 -0.94 -12.36
N GLY A 195 1.07 -2.22 -12.22
CA GLY A 195 2.30 -2.73 -12.84
C GLY A 195 3.59 -2.35 -12.11
N GLY A 196 3.48 -1.82 -10.89
CA GLY A 196 4.64 -1.49 -10.05
C GLY A 196 5.31 -2.73 -9.43
N PRO A 197 6.51 -2.57 -8.85
CA PRO A 197 7.27 -3.68 -8.27
C PRO A 197 6.89 -3.99 -6.81
N TRP A 198 5.91 -3.34 -6.23
CA TRP A 198 5.61 -3.37 -4.80
C TRP A 198 4.43 -4.29 -4.44
N ALA A 199 4.34 -4.63 -3.15
CA ALA A 199 3.17 -5.24 -2.53
C ALA A 199 2.76 -4.48 -1.26
N SER A 200 1.45 -4.38 -1.00
CA SER A 200 0.90 -3.79 0.23
C SER A 200 -0.41 -4.45 0.65
N ALA A 201 -0.68 -4.48 1.95
CA ALA A 201 -1.93 -4.95 2.55
C ALA A 201 -2.18 -4.24 3.89
N ALA A 202 -3.45 -3.91 4.18
CA ALA A 202 -3.89 -3.36 5.46
C ALA A 202 -4.52 -4.43 6.34
#